data_7ece58abbdc79a1baa71162d824199d8
#
_entry.id   7ece58abbdc79a1baa71162d824199d8
#
_cell.length_a   1.000
_cell.length_b   1.000
_cell.length_c   1.000
_cell.angle_alpha   90.00
_cell.angle_beta   90.00
_cell.angle_gamma   90.00
#
_symmetry.space_group_name_H-M   'P 1'
#
loop_
_entity.id
_entity.type
_entity.pdbx_description
1 polymer ?
#
loop_
_entity_poly.entity_id
_entity_poly.type
_entity_poly.pdbx_seq_one_letter_code
_entity_poly.pdbx_strand_id
1 'polypeptide(L)'
;MAQHFSLAACDVVGFDLDHTLCRYNLPESAPLIYNSFARFLVKEKGYDKELLTVTPEDWDFCCKGLALDLEDGTFIKLAENGTVLRASHGTKMMTPDMLAEAYGKKEWKYFVSDTGMPSHPGKYYFYDNYFDLPGALLCARVADSLTKQNSGQKTFDFWKDIVAGIQHNFKMSAFKAYRFTTAWNSSSSCAIHIEKKNCGLYFPEIKRDPGKYLHSCPESVRNWLQQLKSAGKILLLITSSHSDYCKLLCEYTLGDDFADLFDIVITNALKPGFFSHSPSQRPFYTLKDDEEQESLPSLDKPGWYSQGNSAHLYELLKKMTSKPKPKVVYFGDSMHSDIFPASHYSHWETVLILEELRGEEGEKPEEAEPLEKKGKYEFLNGKIQRTPWFIHGLLTKSVLTALLQFQVLKQLQHPTMTIAEM
;
A
#
# COMPACT_ATOMS: atom_id res chain seq x y z
N MET A 1 -11.80 -23.90 12.26
CA MET A 1 -10.94 -24.69 11.35
C MET A 1 -10.48 -23.75 10.27
N ALA A 2 -9.17 -23.53 10.12
CA ALA A 2 -8.63 -22.75 9.01
C ALA A 2 -8.99 -23.47 7.70
N GLN A 3 -9.64 -22.77 6.77
CA GLN A 3 -9.86 -23.32 5.43
C GLN A 3 -8.49 -23.30 4.71
N HIS A 4 -7.97 -24.47 4.46
CA HIS A 4 -6.77 -24.62 3.63
C HIS A 4 -7.17 -24.40 2.17
N PHE A 5 -6.54 -23.42 1.51
CA PHE A 5 -6.63 -23.33 0.06
C PHE A 5 -5.34 -23.86 -0.59
N SER A 6 -5.48 -24.46 -1.75
CA SER A 6 -4.32 -24.92 -2.53
C SER A 6 -4.12 -24.02 -3.73
N LEU A 7 -2.95 -23.44 -3.86
CA LEU A 7 -2.57 -22.64 -5.04
C LEU A 7 -2.64 -23.46 -6.32
N ALA A 8 -2.36 -24.78 -6.24
CA ALA A 8 -2.51 -25.69 -7.36
C ALA A 8 -3.96 -25.76 -7.88
N ALA A 9 -4.95 -25.59 -7.01
CA ALA A 9 -6.35 -25.61 -7.38
C ALA A 9 -6.86 -24.26 -7.96
N CYS A 10 -6.09 -23.19 -7.88
CA CYS A 10 -6.42 -21.90 -8.47
C CYS A 10 -6.15 -21.91 -9.98
N ASP A 11 -7.02 -21.29 -10.75
CA ASP A 11 -6.89 -21.11 -12.19
C ASP A 11 -6.15 -19.82 -12.52
N VAL A 12 -6.34 -18.83 -11.66
CA VAL A 12 -5.89 -17.46 -11.84
C VAL A 12 -5.16 -16.98 -10.58
N VAL A 13 -4.03 -16.33 -10.77
CA VAL A 13 -3.23 -15.74 -9.69
C VAL A 13 -3.04 -14.27 -9.99
N GLY A 14 -3.63 -13.41 -9.16
CA GLY A 14 -3.55 -11.97 -9.28
C GLY A 14 -2.64 -11.36 -8.23
N PHE A 15 -2.00 -10.27 -8.58
CA PHE A 15 -1.09 -9.54 -7.72
C PHE A 15 -1.38 -8.04 -7.76
N ASP A 16 -1.26 -7.39 -6.61
CA ASP A 16 -0.93 -5.99 -6.56
C ASP A 16 0.55 -5.79 -6.89
N LEU A 17 0.95 -4.56 -7.17
CA LEU A 17 2.34 -4.23 -7.53
C LEU A 17 3.11 -3.67 -6.34
N ASP A 18 2.67 -2.50 -5.87
CA ASP A 18 3.37 -1.68 -4.88
C ASP A 18 3.33 -2.37 -3.50
N HIS A 19 4.49 -2.52 -2.85
CA HIS A 19 4.65 -3.25 -1.57
C HIS A 19 4.21 -4.73 -1.61
N THR A 20 3.86 -5.24 -2.78
CA THR A 20 3.51 -6.65 -3.02
C THR A 20 4.60 -7.34 -3.85
N LEU A 21 4.69 -7.06 -5.14
CA LEU A 21 5.77 -7.54 -6.01
C LEU A 21 6.95 -6.55 -6.05
N CYS A 22 6.65 -5.27 -6.06
CA CYS A 22 7.64 -4.21 -6.00
C CYS A 22 7.86 -3.79 -4.53
N ARG A 23 9.07 -4.01 -4.03
CA ARG A 23 9.48 -3.62 -2.69
C ARG A 23 10.18 -2.28 -2.69
N TYR A 24 9.83 -1.45 -1.71
CA TYR A 24 10.44 -0.16 -1.51
C TYR A 24 11.49 -0.20 -0.40
N ASN A 25 12.55 0.59 -0.59
CA ASN A 25 13.51 0.90 0.47
C ASN A 25 12.85 1.92 1.41
N LEU A 26 12.18 1.45 2.46
CA LEU A 26 11.41 2.30 3.37
C LEU A 26 12.23 3.41 4.04
N PRO A 27 13.49 3.18 4.49
CA PRO A 27 14.35 4.24 4.99
C PRO A 27 14.53 5.43 4.05
N GLU A 28 14.46 5.20 2.74
CA GLU A 28 14.62 6.25 1.73
C GLU A 28 13.28 6.77 1.20
N SER A 29 12.31 5.89 0.98
CA SER A 29 11.01 6.26 0.40
C SER A 29 10.11 7.00 1.38
N ALA A 30 10.09 6.63 2.66
CA ALA A 30 9.24 7.30 3.65
C ALA A 30 9.62 8.79 3.86
N PRO A 31 10.90 9.15 4.01
CA PRO A 31 11.29 10.56 4.03
C PRO A 31 10.98 11.29 2.71
N LEU A 32 11.11 10.63 1.56
CA LEU A 32 10.76 11.23 0.28
C LEU A 32 9.28 11.58 0.20
N ILE A 33 8.39 10.65 0.59
CA ILE A 33 6.95 10.87 0.61
C ILE A 33 6.60 12.00 1.57
N TYR A 34 7.10 11.95 2.80
CA TYR A 34 6.88 13.00 3.80
C TYR A 34 7.30 14.37 3.27
N ASN A 35 8.55 14.50 2.79
CA ASN A 35 9.07 15.76 2.29
C ASN A 35 8.30 16.28 1.06
N SER A 36 7.81 15.38 0.21
CA SER A 36 7.01 15.76 -0.95
C SER A 36 5.73 16.47 -0.53
N PHE A 37 5.03 15.94 0.47
CA PHE A 37 3.80 16.52 0.99
C PHE A 37 4.07 17.76 1.85
N ALA A 38 5.06 17.70 2.75
CA ALA A 38 5.42 18.82 3.62
C ALA A 38 5.84 20.06 2.82
N ARG A 39 6.64 19.90 1.77
CA ARG A 39 7.03 21.03 0.90
C ARG A 39 5.84 21.65 0.17
N PHE A 40 4.88 20.82 -0.27
CA PHE A 40 3.65 21.33 -0.86
C PHE A 40 2.86 22.17 0.16
N LEU A 41 2.67 21.67 1.38
CA LEU A 41 1.96 22.41 2.42
C LEU A 41 2.63 23.75 2.75
N VAL A 42 3.95 23.73 2.94
CA VAL A 42 4.69 24.97 3.28
C VAL A 42 4.66 25.95 2.13
N LYS A 43 4.89 25.49 0.89
CA LYS A 43 5.04 26.37 -0.26
C LYS A 43 3.73 26.87 -0.84
N GLU A 44 2.74 25.97 -0.98
CA GLU A 44 1.50 26.26 -1.70
C GLU A 44 0.32 26.59 -0.74
N LYS A 45 0.43 26.15 0.53
CA LYS A 45 -0.64 26.34 1.54
C LYS A 45 -0.24 27.24 2.69
N GLY A 46 1.04 27.65 2.77
CA GLY A 46 1.51 28.59 3.77
C GLY A 46 1.68 28.01 5.19
N TYR A 47 1.78 26.69 5.32
CA TYR A 47 2.05 26.04 6.61
C TYR A 47 3.47 26.35 7.11
N ASP A 48 3.70 26.10 8.40
CA ASP A 48 4.98 26.40 9.06
C ASP A 48 6.14 25.59 8.46
N LYS A 49 7.29 26.23 8.29
CA LYS A 49 8.53 25.63 7.82
C LYS A 49 9.08 24.57 8.78
N GLU A 50 8.67 24.57 10.04
CA GLU A 50 9.00 23.54 11.03
C GLU A 50 8.64 22.13 10.51
N LEU A 51 7.60 22.01 9.66
CA LEU A 51 7.22 20.76 9.03
C LEU A 51 8.32 20.15 8.15
N LEU A 52 9.28 20.93 7.68
CA LEU A 52 10.39 20.46 6.83
C LEU A 52 11.55 19.82 7.61
N THR A 53 11.54 19.94 8.95
CA THR A 53 12.59 19.39 9.80
C THR A 53 12.08 18.14 10.49
N VAL A 54 12.58 16.97 10.09
CA VAL A 54 12.22 15.66 10.64
C VAL A 54 13.47 15.02 11.22
N THR A 55 13.35 14.46 12.42
CA THR A 55 14.42 13.70 13.06
C THR A 55 14.15 12.19 12.94
N PRO A 56 15.16 11.32 13.11
CA PRO A 56 14.95 9.87 13.07
C PRO A 56 13.90 9.39 14.10
N GLU A 57 13.81 10.04 15.25
CA GLU A 57 12.90 9.69 16.34
C GLU A 57 11.42 9.95 15.97
N ASP A 58 11.17 10.90 15.08
CA ASP A 58 9.81 11.22 14.62
C ASP A 58 9.14 10.02 13.92
N TRP A 59 9.95 9.15 13.30
CA TRP A 59 9.43 7.99 12.55
C TRP A 59 8.87 6.88 13.44
N ASP A 60 9.19 6.86 14.72
CA ASP A 60 8.59 5.93 15.70
C ASP A 60 7.07 6.10 15.83
N PHE A 61 6.56 7.27 15.42
CA PHE A 61 5.13 7.56 15.36
C PHE A 61 4.40 6.72 14.29
N CYS A 62 5.07 6.42 13.18
CA CYS A 62 4.45 5.78 12.02
C CYS A 62 4.28 4.27 12.23
N CYS A 63 3.05 3.81 12.45
CA CYS A 63 2.72 2.39 12.48
C CYS A 63 1.40 2.10 11.74
N LYS A 64 1.34 1.01 10.98
CA LYS A 64 0.10 0.60 10.30
C LYS A 64 -1.03 0.35 11.31
N GLY A 65 -2.26 0.65 10.90
CA GLY A 65 -3.46 0.52 11.72
C GLY A 65 -3.71 1.69 12.66
N LEU A 66 -3.07 2.85 12.43
CA LEU A 66 -3.48 4.10 13.05
C LEU A 66 -4.78 4.59 12.42
N ALA A 67 -5.70 5.06 13.25
CA ALA A 67 -6.88 5.81 12.84
C ALA A 67 -6.69 7.28 13.21
N LEU A 68 -6.88 8.18 12.25
CA LEU A 68 -6.88 9.64 12.47
C LEU A 68 -8.31 10.13 12.55
N ASP A 69 -8.68 10.78 13.64
CA ASP A 69 -9.88 11.60 13.73
C ASP A 69 -9.65 12.92 13.00
N LEU A 70 -10.36 13.11 11.90
CA LEU A 70 -10.21 14.27 11.01
C LEU A 70 -10.80 15.56 11.61
N GLU A 71 -11.60 15.46 12.68
CA GLU A 71 -12.21 16.63 13.33
C GLU A 71 -11.29 17.26 14.36
N ASP A 72 -10.49 16.45 15.07
CA ASP A 72 -9.68 16.97 16.18
C ASP A 72 -8.18 16.69 16.08
N GLY A 73 -7.73 15.92 15.07
CA GLY A 73 -6.32 15.58 14.87
C GLY A 73 -5.81 14.52 15.85
N THR A 74 -6.71 13.72 16.44
CA THR A 74 -6.35 12.64 17.35
C THR A 74 -6.06 11.35 16.58
N PHE A 75 -4.91 10.74 16.85
CA PHE A 75 -4.54 9.43 16.35
C PHE A 75 -4.86 8.36 17.38
N ILE A 76 -5.41 7.25 16.91
CA ILE A 76 -5.91 6.17 17.75
C ILE A 76 -5.32 4.85 17.25
N LYS A 77 -4.81 4.02 18.16
CA LYS A 77 -4.43 2.64 17.91
C LYS A 77 -5.35 1.71 18.68
N LEU A 78 -5.97 0.77 17.96
CA LEU A 78 -6.95 -0.16 18.53
C LEU A 78 -6.36 -1.55 18.79
N ALA A 79 -6.89 -2.21 19.80
CA ALA A 79 -6.77 -3.65 20.01
C ALA A 79 -7.75 -4.42 19.11
N GLU A 80 -7.58 -5.73 19.05
CA GLU A 80 -8.47 -6.66 18.31
C GLU A 80 -9.94 -6.53 18.70
N ASN A 81 -10.21 -6.31 19.97
CA ASN A 81 -11.57 -6.16 20.51
C ASN A 81 -12.13 -4.73 20.40
N GLY A 82 -11.45 -3.83 19.66
CA GLY A 82 -11.84 -2.44 19.51
C GLY A 82 -11.49 -1.53 20.70
N THR A 83 -10.77 -2.04 21.70
CA THR A 83 -10.29 -1.20 22.81
C THR A 83 -9.18 -0.26 22.31
N VAL A 84 -9.20 1.01 22.73
CA VAL A 84 -8.15 1.98 22.44
C VAL A 84 -6.90 1.65 23.24
N LEU A 85 -5.84 1.21 22.56
CA LEU A 85 -4.55 0.88 23.17
C LEU A 85 -3.71 2.12 23.44
N ARG A 86 -3.69 3.03 22.49
CA ARG A 86 -2.95 4.28 22.51
C ARG A 86 -3.71 5.34 21.76
N ALA A 87 -3.58 6.57 22.17
CA ALA A 87 -3.96 7.72 21.38
C ALA A 87 -2.96 8.85 21.55
N SER A 88 -2.89 9.73 20.56
CA SER A 88 -2.11 10.96 20.62
C SER A 88 -2.90 12.09 19.99
N HIS A 89 -2.75 13.29 20.55
CA HIS A 89 -3.22 14.50 19.88
C HIS A 89 -2.02 15.17 19.23
N GLY A 90 -2.03 15.27 17.91
CA GLY A 90 -0.79 15.52 17.19
C GLY A 90 0.26 14.44 17.52
N THR A 91 1.50 14.84 17.82
CA THR A 91 2.57 13.92 18.25
C THR A 91 2.55 13.65 19.76
N LYS A 92 1.74 14.38 20.54
CA LYS A 92 1.67 14.22 21.99
C LYS A 92 0.84 13.00 22.39
N MET A 93 1.50 12.00 22.98
CA MET A 93 0.83 10.82 23.54
C MET A 93 -0.09 11.18 24.70
N MET A 94 -1.30 10.61 24.71
CA MET A 94 -2.24 10.72 25.81
C MET A 94 -1.80 9.82 26.98
N THR A 95 -1.95 10.32 28.20
CA THR A 95 -1.71 9.51 29.40
C THR A 95 -2.80 8.44 29.57
N PRO A 96 -2.56 7.37 30.35
CA PRO A 96 -3.59 6.37 30.64
C PRO A 96 -4.87 6.97 31.22
N ASP A 97 -4.75 8.00 32.08
CA ASP A 97 -5.91 8.68 32.66
C ASP A 97 -6.71 9.44 31.59
N MET A 98 -6.05 10.15 30.69
CA MET A 98 -6.69 10.83 29.55
C MET A 98 -7.37 9.83 28.61
N LEU A 99 -6.75 8.67 28.37
CA LEU A 99 -7.35 7.60 27.57
C LEU A 99 -8.61 7.05 28.26
N ALA A 100 -8.54 6.80 29.56
CA ALA A 100 -9.66 6.29 30.34
C ALA A 100 -10.82 7.29 30.38
N GLU A 101 -10.54 8.59 30.49
CA GLU A 101 -11.53 9.67 30.44
C GLU A 101 -12.18 9.80 29.06
N ALA A 102 -11.36 9.83 27.98
CA ALA A 102 -11.84 10.06 26.62
C ALA A 102 -12.57 8.85 26.02
N TYR A 103 -12.05 7.62 26.24
CA TYR A 103 -12.53 6.41 25.59
C TYR A 103 -13.12 5.39 26.55
N GLY A 104 -12.79 5.46 27.84
CA GLY A 104 -13.27 4.53 28.87
C GLY A 104 -12.85 3.08 28.59
N LYS A 105 -13.70 2.14 29.09
CA LYS A 105 -13.58 0.69 28.78
C LYS A 105 -14.49 0.28 27.63
N LYS A 106 -15.04 1.24 26.89
CA LYS A 106 -16.01 0.95 25.82
C LYS A 106 -15.29 0.54 24.55
N GLU A 107 -15.83 -0.48 23.88
CA GLU A 107 -15.46 -0.80 22.51
C GLU A 107 -15.70 0.43 21.62
N TRP A 108 -14.74 0.70 20.76
CA TRP A 108 -14.85 1.80 19.81
C TRP A 108 -15.88 1.49 18.73
N LYS A 109 -17.00 2.21 18.78
CA LYS A 109 -18.19 1.94 17.95
C LYS A 109 -18.03 2.15 16.45
N TYR A 110 -16.94 2.78 16.04
CA TYR A 110 -16.73 3.19 14.65
C TYR A 110 -15.97 2.16 13.82
N PHE A 111 -15.50 1.08 14.45
CA PHE A 111 -15.06 -0.11 13.73
C PHE A 111 -16.30 -0.96 13.40
N VAL A 112 -16.55 -1.14 12.12
CA VAL A 112 -17.61 -2.05 11.69
C VAL A 112 -17.13 -3.46 11.89
N SER A 113 -17.87 -4.19 12.69
CA SER A 113 -17.62 -5.46 13.28
C SER A 113 -17.07 -6.54 12.36
N ASP A 114 -17.60 -6.70 11.16
CA ASP A 114 -17.31 -7.88 10.33
C ASP A 114 -16.46 -7.57 9.09
N THR A 115 -16.23 -6.32 8.79
CA THR A 115 -15.62 -5.91 7.53
C THR A 115 -14.30 -5.16 7.69
N GLY A 116 -13.94 -4.74 8.90
CA GLY A 116 -12.76 -3.89 9.13
C GLY A 116 -12.87 -2.48 8.51
N MET A 117 -13.98 -2.17 7.86
CA MET A 117 -14.22 -0.88 7.21
C MET A 117 -14.86 0.12 8.19
N PRO A 118 -14.46 1.41 8.19
CA PRO A 118 -15.04 2.39 9.07
C PRO A 118 -16.51 2.64 8.73
N SER A 119 -17.38 2.63 9.74
CA SER A 119 -18.81 2.91 9.59
C SER A 119 -19.11 4.38 9.22
N HIS A 120 -18.15 5.27 9.46
CA HIS A 120 -18.23 6.70 9.17
C HIS A 120 -16.98 7.15 8.43
N PRO A 121 -16.85 6.87 7.12
CA PRO A 121 -15.64 7.16 6.35
C PRO A 121 -15.31 8.66 6.26
N GLY A 122 -16.25 9.54 6.62
CA GLY A 122 -16.03 10.99 6.61
C GLY A 122 -15.35 11.55 7.86
N LYS A 123 -15.29 10.78 8.96
CA LYS A 123 -14.71 11.25 10.23
C LYS A 123 -13.31 10.71 10.50
N TYR A 124 -13.05 9.48 10.11
CA TYR A 124 -11.79 8.79 10.41
C TYR A 124 -11.07 8.37 9.14
N TYR A 125 -9.74 8.51 9.14
CA TYR A 125 -8.86 7.98 8.13
C TYR A 125 -7.97 6.89 8.71
N PHE A 126 -7.83 5.75 7.99
CA PHE A 126 -7.05 4.60 8.44
C PHE A 126 -5.79 4.46 7.62
N TYR A 127 -4.66 4.40 8.31
CA TYR A 127 -3.35 4.21 7.73
C TYR A 127 -3.00 2.72 7.73
N ASP A 128 -3.10 2.06 6.59
CA ASP A 128 -2.84 0.61 6.46
C ASP A 128 -1.75 0.27 5.44
N ASN A 129 -1.19 1.27 4.77
CA ASN A 129 -0.16 1.08 3.74
C ASN A 129 1.01 2.04 3.92
N TYR A 130 2.16 1.70 3.32
CA TYR A 130 3.39 2.47 3.47
C TYR A 130 3.44 3.77 2.67
N PHE A 131 2.58 3.97 1.69
CA PHE A 131 2.45 5.25 0.99
C PHE A 131 1.77 6.31 1.83
N ASP A 132 0.80 5.90 2.66
CA ASP A 132 0.05 6.82 3.49
C ASP A 132 0.75 7.12 4.82
N LEU A 133 1.48 6.14 5.34
CA LEU A 133 2.06 6.21 6.67
C LEU A 133 2.93 7.44 6.94
N PRO A 134 3.79 7.91 6.02
CA PRO A 134 4.52 9.18 6.21
C PRO A 134 3.58 10.38 6.35
N GLY A 135 2.39 10.31 5.74
CA GLY A 135 1.32 11.29 5.89
C GLY A 135 0.74 11.33 7.30
N ALA A 136 0.75 10.21 8.04
CA ALA A 136 0.31 10.20 9.45
C ALA A 136 1.20 11.11 10.32
N LEU A 137 2.52 10.98 10.20
CA LEU A 137 3.45 11.86 10.90
C LEU A 137 3.24 13.33 10.51
N LEU A 138 3.07 13.61 9.22
CA LEU A 138 2.82 14.96 8.74
C LEU A 138 1.53 15.54 9.34
N CYS A 139 0.44 14.78 9.34
CA CYS A 139 -0.83 15.19 9.96
C CYS A 139 -0.68 15.46 11.46
N ALA A 140 0.05 14.61 12.19
CA ALA A 140 0.32 14.82 13.60
C ALA A 140 1.07 16.13 13.86
N ARG A 141 2.09 16.42 13.07
CA ARG A 141 2.87 17.66 13.19
C ARG A 141 2.09 18.90 12.77
N VAL A 142 1.21 18.77 11.77
CA VAL A 142 0.27 19.85 11.41
C VAL A 142 -0.68 20.12 12.58
N ALA A 143 -1.22 19.08 13.22
CA ALA A 143 -2.07 19.24 14.40
C ALA A 143 -1.35 19.94 15.55
N ASP A 144 -0.08 19.60 15.81
CA ASP A 144 0.75 20.30 16.81
C ASP A 144 0.95 21.79 16.47
N SER A 145 1.26 22.08 15.21
CA SER A 145 1.45 23.46 14.74
C SER A 145 0.16 24.29 14.90
N LEU A 146 -0.98 23.74 14.49
CA LEU A 146 -2.27 24.40 14.63
C LEU A 146 -2.67 24.58 16.11
N THR A 147 -2.37 23.62 16.97
CA THR A 147 -2.61 23.72 18.41
C THR A 147 -1.81 24.86 19.03
N LYS A 148 -0.54 25.03 18.62
CA LYS A 148 0.30 26.16 19.07
C LYS A 148 -0.25 27.51 18.61
N GLN A 149 -0.74 27.60 17.37
CA GLN A 149 -1.22 28.86 16.77
C GLN A 149 -2.59 29.28 17.31
N ASN A 150 -3.51 28.36 17.54
CA ASN A 150 -4.90 28.65 17.80
C ASN A 150 -5.27 28.79 19.30
N SER A 151 -4.29 28.87 20.20
CA SER A 151 -4.54 29.10 21.65
C SER A 151 -5.66 28.22 22.23
N GLY A 152 -5.83 26.99 21.75
CA GLY A 152 -6.85 26.03 22.23
C GLY A 152 -8.15 25.96 21.41
N GLN A 153 -8.25 26.61 20.27
CA GLN A 153 -9.38 26.43 19.35
C GLN A 153 -9.24 25.14 18.54
N LYS A 154 -10.23 24.23 18.65
CA LYS A 154 -10.18 22.82 18.21
C LYS A 154 -10.67 22.57 16.78
N THR A 155 -10.52 23.48 15.83
CA THR A 155 -10.88 23.22 14.44
C THR A 155 -9.65 22.85 13.63
N PHE A 156 -9.54 21.58 13.29
CA PHE A 156 -8.42 21.01 12.52
C PHE A 156 -8.82 20.79 11.06
N ASP A 157 -9.21 21.83 10.34
CA ASP A 157 -9.59 21.75 8.92
C ASP A 157 -8.34 21.73 8.01
N PHE A 158 -7.46 20.75 8.21
CA PHE A 158 -6.24 20.58 7.40
C PHE A 158 -6.30 19.44 6.40
N TRP A 159 -7.27 18.52 6.55
CA TRP A 159 -7.31 17.30 5.75
C TRP A 159 -7.40 17.54 4.24
N LYS A 160 -8.18 18.53 3.81
CA LYS A 160 -8.26 18.92 2.40
C LYS A 160 -6.91 19.35 1.80
N ASP A 161 -6.06 19.96 2.61
CA ASP A 161 -4.73 20.40 2.18
C ASP A 161 -3.76 19.23 2.10
N ILE A 162 -3.87 18.25 3.01
CA ILE A 162 -3.15 16.96 2.93
C ILE A 162 -3.52 16.24 1.64
N VAL A 163 -4.82 16.07 1.38
CA VAL A 163 -5.32 15.42 0.14
C VAL A 163 -4.82 16.15 -1.11
N ALA A 164 -4.82 17.49 -1.11
CA ALA A 164 -4.28 18.28 -2.21
C ALA A 164 -2.78 18.02 -2.42
N GLY A 165 -2.01 17.85 -1.34
CA GLY A 165 -0.59 17.49 -1.38
C GLY A 165 -0.35 16.10 -1.96
N ILE A 166 -1.15 15.12 -1.56
CA ILE A 166 -1.13 13.76 -2.09
C ILE A 166 -1.43 13.79 -3.60
N GLN A 167 -2.53 14.42 -4.00
CA GLN A 167 -2.93 14.54 -5.41
C GLN A 167 -1.88 15.26 -6.26
N HIS A 168 -1.26 16.33 -5.72
CA HIS A 168 -0.22 17.07 -6.43
C HIS A 168 0.99 16.19 -6.75
N ASN A 169 1.41 15.32 -5.84
CA ASN A 169 2.61 14.50 -6.01
C ASN A 169 2.36 13.19 -6.77
N PHE A 170 1.16 12.61 -6.68
CA PHE A 170 0.86 11.30 -7.26
C PHE A 170 0.01 11.33 -8.53
N LYS A 171 -0.43 12.50 -9.01
CA LYS A 171 -1.18 12.58 -10.27
C LYS A 171 -0.31 12.14 -11.47
N MET A 172 -0.94 11.55 -12.49
CA MET A 172 -0.28 11.10 -13.72
C MET A 172 0.54 12.21 -14.38
N SER A 173 0.00 13.43 -14.45
CA SER A 173 0.73 14.56 -15.02
C SER A 173 2.01 14.93 -14.27
N ALA A 174 2.11 14.62 -12.98
CA ALA A 174 3.34 14.82 -12.22
C ALA A 174 4.44 13.85 -12.67
N PHE A 175 4.11 12.61 -12.96
CA PHE A 175 5.04 11.64 -13.52
C PHE A 175 5.50 12.03 -14.93
N LYS A 176 4.57 12.42 -15.82
CA LYS A 176 4.85 12.79 -17.21
C LYS A 176 5.60 14.11 -17.37
N ALA A 177 5.40 15.06 -16.44
CA ALA A 177 6.04 16.38 -16.49
C ALA A 177 7.57 16.30 -16.30
N TYR A 178 8.08 15.21 -15.74
CA TYR A 178 9.52 15.00 -15.57
C TYR A 178 10.06 14.15 -16.70
N ARG A 179 10.66 14.81 -17.72
CA ARG A 179 11.38 14.15 -18.82
C ARG A 179 12.87 14.44 -18.71
N PHE A 180 13.67 13.40 -18.80
CA PHE A 180 15.11 13.57 -19.08
C PHE A 180 15.25 13.84 -20.57
N THR A 181 15.51 15.09 -20.95
CA THR A 181 15.97 15.37 -22.31
C THR A 181 17.49 15.39 -22.30
N THR A 182 18.11 14.33 -22.80
CA THR A 182 19.52 14.34 -23.16
C THR A 182 19.66 15.10 -24.47
N ALA A 183 19.93 16.40 -24.41
CA ALA A 183 20.35 17.15 -25.60
C ALA A 183 21.83 16.88 -25.84
N TRP A 184 22.16 16.08 -26.84
CA TRP A 184 23.50 15.94 -27.38
C TRP A 184 23.87 17.21 -28.13
N ASN A 185 24.54 18.14 -27.52
CA ASN A 185 25.24 19.20 -28.22
C ASN A 185 26.67 18.75 -28.53
N SER A 186 27.12 19.02 -29.74
CA SER A 186 28.39 18.61 -30.35
C SER A 186 29.66 19.15 -29.66
N SER A 187 29.57 19.61 -28.45
CA SER A 187 30.69 20.00 -27.58
C SER A 187 30.45 19.49 -26.16
N SER A 188 30.95 18.32 -25.89
CA SER A 188 31.42 17.70 -24.62
C SER A 188 30.80 18.12 -23.29
N SER A 189 29.57 18.59 -23.18
CA SER A 189 28.87 18.74 -21.90
C SER A 189 27.40 18.30 -22.04
N CYS A 190 27.05 17.25 -21.31
CA CYS A 190 25.68 16.79 -21.17
C CYS A 190 24.90 17.81 -20.31
N ALA A 191 24.18 18.72 -20.93
CA ALA A 191 23.27 19.61 -20.22
C ALA A 191 21.94 18.88 -20.01
N ILE A 192 21.65 18.49 -18.78
CA ILE A 192 20.33 17.97 -18.37
C ILE A 192 19.40 19.17 -18.25
N HIS A 193 18.59 19.41 -19.25
CA HIS A 193 17.49 20.36 -19.15
C HIS A 193 16.31 19.73 -18.40
N ILE A 194 16.17 20.13 -17.14
CA ILE A 194 15.00 19.80 -16.32
C ILE A 194 13.93 20.82 -16.63
N GLU A 195 12.89 20.46 -17.40
CA GLU A 195 11.67 21.26 -17.45
C GLU A 195 10.94 21.14 -16.10
N LYS A 196 11.20 22.13 -15.23
CA LYS A 196 10.52 22.29 -13.94
C LYS A 196 9.09 22.82 -14.13
N LYS A 197 8.19 22.01 -14.62
CA LYS A 197 6.75 22.25 -14.42
C LYS A 197 6.35 21.55 -13.13
N ASN A 198 5.85 22.31 -12.16
CA ASN A 198 5.19 21.98 -10.89
C ASN A 198 4.73 20.48 -10.73
N CYS A 199 5.69 19.56 -10.69
CA CYS A 199 5.47 18.12 -10.73
C CYS A 199 5.67 17.42 -9.37
N GLY A 200 5.78 18.19 -8.27
CA GLY A 200 6.11 17.61 -6.96
C GLY A 200 7.56 17.12 -6.90
N LEU A 201 7.86 16.31 -5.89
CA LEU A 201 9.20 15.75 -5.66
C LEU A 201 9.27 14.25 -5.88
N TYR A 202 8.19 13.54 -5.63
CA TYR A 202 8.19 12.08 -5.53
C TYR A 202 8.66 11.41 -6.82
N PHE A 203 7.94 11.57 -7.91
CA PHE A 203 8.28 10.93 -9.17
C PHE A 203 9.63 11.36 -9.77
N PRO A 204 10.01 12.66 -9.71
CA PRO A 204 11.34 13.07 -10.15
C PRO A 204 12.48 12.34 -9.45
N GLU A 205 12.38 12.14 -8.15
CA GLU A 205 13.41 11.44 -7.37
C GLU A 205 13.45 9.94 -7.69
N ILE A 206 12.29 9.28 -7.76
CA ILE A 206 12.22 7.86 -8.13
C ILE A 206 12.79 7.62 -9.54
N LYS A 207 12.44 8.47 -10.52
CA LYS A 207 12.97 8.36 -11.90
C LYS A 207 14.45 8.60 -12.00
N ARG A 208 14.98 9.52 -11.17
CA ARG A 208 16.42 9.87 -11.19
C ARG A 208 17.28 8.73 -10.70
N ASP A 209 16.85 8.04 -9.66
CA ASP A 209 17.60 6.98 -9.01
C ASP A 209 16.66 5.91 -8.44
N PRO A 210 16.09 5.04 -9.32
CA PRO A 210 15.20 3.97 -8.86
C PRO A 210 15.87 3.05 -7.84
N GLY A 211 17.19 2.78 -7.99
CA GLY A 211 17.95 1.89 -7.13
C GLY A 211 18.09 2.37 -5.69
N LYS A 212 17.93 3.65 -5.46
CA LYS A 212 17.87 4.19 -4.10
C LYS A 212 16.58 3.82 -3.37
N TYR A 213 15.47 3.78 -4.08
CA TYR A 213 14.12 3.69 -3.51
C TYR A 213 13.45 2.34 -3.68
N LEU A 214 13.93 1.52 -4.61
CA LEU A 214 13.35 0.22 -4.96
C LEU A 214 14.34 -0.90 -4.75
N HIS A 215 13.83 -2.07 -4.37
CA HIS A 215 14.59 -3.31 -4.33
C HIS A 215 14.29 -4.16 -5.56
N SER A 216 15.31 -4.76 -6.14
CA SER A 216 15.11 -5.80 -7.16
C SER A 216 14.35 -6.98 -6.57
N CYS A 217 13.45 -7.55 -7.35
CA CYS A 217 12.72 -8.75 -6.95
C CYS A 217 13.69 -9.95 -6.87
N PRO A 218 13.64 -10.75 -5.81
CA PRO A 218 14.46 -11.97 -5.72
C PRO A 218 14.23 -12.88 -6.93
N GLU A 219 15.29 -13.49 -7.43
CA GLU A 219 15.21 -14.43 -8.56
C GLU A 219 14.23 -15.59 -8.28
N SER A 220 14.14 -16.03 -7.03
CA SER A 220 13.18 -17.04 -6.59
C SER A 220 11.73 -16.67 -6.87
N VAL A 221 11.37 -15.38 -6.71
CA VAL A 221 10.01 -14.89 -7.00
C VAL A 221 9.77 -14.83 -8.51
N ARG A 222 10.73 -14.34 -9.29
CA ARG A 222 10.63 -14.34 -10.76
C ARG A 222 10.46 -15.77 -11.30
N ASN A 223 11.29 -16.69 -10.84
CA ASN A 223 11.22 -18.10 -11.22
C ASN A 223 9.87 -18.72 -10.83
N TRP A 224 9.34 -18.35 -9.67
CA TRP A 224 8.01 -18.81 -9.25
C TRP A 224 6.89 -18.28 -10.16
N LEU A 225 6.91 -17.01 -10.56
CA LEU A 225 5.94 -16.44 -11.51
C LEU A 225 6.00 -17.18 -12.87
N GLN A 226 7.21 -17.46 -13.35
CA GLN A 226 7.41 -18.23 -14.57
C GLN A 226 6.89 -19.68 -14.45
N GLN A 227 7.09 -20.32 -13.30
CA GLN A 227 6.55 -21.65 -13.02
C GLN A 227 5.02 -21.66 -13.00
N LEU A 228 4.38 -20.67 -12.39
CA LEU A 228 2.93 -20.52 -12.41
C LEU A 228 2.40 -20.41 -13.84
N LYS A 229 3.04 -19.57 -14.66
CA LYS A 229 2.68 -19.42 -16.07
C LYS A 229 2.89 -20.70 -16.86
N SER A 230 4.01 -21.37 -16.68
CA SER A 230 4.31 -22.66 -17.31
C SER A 230 3.33 -23.76 -16.89
N ALA A 231 2.78 -23.67 -15.68
CA ALA A 231 1.72 -24.56 -15.20
C ALA A 231 0.31 -24.21 -15.75
N GLY A 232 0.22 -23.26 -16.70
CA GLY A 232 -1.03 -22.85 -17.34
C GLY A 232 -1.92 -21.94 -16.48
N LYS A 233 -1.37 -21.31 -15.44
CA LYS A 233 -2.12 -20.33 -14.65
C LYS A 233 -2.20 -19.00 -15.41
N ILE A 234 -3.33 -18.31 -15.30
CA ILE A 234 -3.49 -16.95 -15.78
C ILE A 234 -2.93 -16.01 -14.71
N LEU A 235 -1.98 -15.15 -15.08
CA LEU A 235 -1.38 -14.19 -14.18
C LEU A 235 -1.94 -12.78 -14.43
N LEU A 236 -2.40 -12.14 -13.33
CA LEU A 236 -2.95 -10.78 -13.34
C LEU A 236 -2.05 -9.85 -12.54
N LEU A 237 -1.88 -8.63 -13.03
CA LEU A 237 -1.35 -7.51 -12.27
C LEU A 237 -2.44 -6.44 -12.16
N ILE A 238 -2.85 -6.06 -10.94
CA ILE A 238 -3.90 -5.07 -10.69
C ILE A 238 -3.36 -4.02 -9.73
N THR A 239 -2.95 -2.88 -10.25
CA THR A 239 -2.34 -1.80 -9.46
C THR A 239 -3.10 -0.49 -9.58
N SER A 240 -3.10 0.31 -8.49
CA SER A 240 -3.59 1.68 -8.52
C SER A 240 -2.58 2.66 -9.13
N SER A 241 -1.36 2.24 -9.38
CA SER A 241 -0.34 3.01 -10.08
C SER A 241 -0.71 3.22 -11.56
N HIS A 242 -0.34 4.39 -12.11
CA HIS A 242 -0.53 4.69 -13.52
C HIS A 242 0.38 3.84 -14.41
N SER A 243 0.00 3.65 -15.67
CA SER A 243 0.67 2.74 -16.61
C SER A 243 2.17 3.02 -16.77
N ASP A 244 2.54 4.28 -16.93
CA ASP A 244 3.93 4.70 -17.09
C ASP A 244 4.78 4.45 -15.85
N TYR A 245 4.22 4.67 -14.64
CA TYR A 245 4.89 4.36 -13.38
C TYR A 245 4.95 2.84 -13.14
N CYS A 246 3.86 2.14 -13.41
CA CYS A 246 3.83 0.67 -13.34
C CYS A 246 4.93 0.04 -14.20
N LYS A 247 5.15 0.52 -15.42
CA LYS A 247 6.24 0.05 -16.29
C LYS A 247 7.61 0.27 -15.66
N LEU A 248 7.90 1.48 -15.18
CA LEU A 248 9.16 1.78 -14.51
C LEU A 248 9.41 0.83 -13.34
N LEU A 249 8.39 0.60 -12.50
CA LEU A 249 8.51 -0.29 -11.35
C LEU A 249 8.78 -1.74 -11.80
N CYS A 250 8.00 -2.24 -12.76
CA CYS A 250 8.14 -3.61 -13.25
C CYS A 250 9.49 -3.84 -13.97
N GLU A 251 9.91 -2.91 -14.82
CA GLU A 251 11.21 -2.97 -15.50
C GLU A 251 12.36 -3.04 -14.48
N TYR A 252 12.33 -2.18 -13.48
CA TYR A 252 13.35 -2.16 -12.45
C TYR A 252 13.34 -3.41 -11.55
N THR A 253 12.16 -3.86 -11.12
CA THR A 253 12.02 -4.93 -10.11
C THR A 253 11.99 -6.33 -10.71
N LEU A 254 11.28 -6.50 -11.81
CA LEU A 254 11.07 -7.80 -12.46
C LEU A 254 11.95 -8.03 -13.71
N GLY A 255 12.52 -6.94 -14.27
CA GLY A 255 13.35 -6.98 -15.49
C GLY A 255 12.55 -6.63 -16.75
N ASP A 256 13.27 -6.45 -17.86
CA ASP A 256 12.72 -5.94 -19.13
C ASP A 256 11.69 -6.88 -19.76
N ASP A 257 11.72 -8.16 -19.40
CA ASP A 257 10.81 -9.21 -19.87
C ASP A 257 9.54 -9.39 -19.01
N PHE A 258 9.31 -8.47 -18.06
CA PHE A 258 8.18 -8.56 -17.13
C PHE A 258 6.81 -8.63 -17.83
N ALA A 259 6.69 -8.02 -19.02
CA ALA A 259 5.44 -8.00 -19.79
C ALA A 259 4.99 -9.42 -20.18
N ASP A 260 5.93 -10.35 -20.34
CA ASP A 260 5.65 -11.75 -20.68
C ASP A 260 5.14 -12.56 -19.48
N LEU A 261 5.30 -12.05 -18.26
CA LEU A 261 4.85 -12.73 -17.05
C LEU A 261 3.33 -12.62 -16.86
N PHE A 262 2.71 -11.50 -17.25
CA PHE A 262 1.30 -11.24 -16.97
C PHE A 262 0.45 -11.33 -18.23
N ASP A 263 -0.69 -12.03 -18.12
CA ASP A 263 -1.67 -12.11 -19.21
C ASP A 263 -2.54 -10.86 -19.26
N ILE A 264 -2.87 -10.31 -18.10
CA ILE A 264 -3.67 -9.09 -17.98
C ILE A 264 -3.02 -8.14 -16.98
N VAL A 265 -2.82 -6.90 -17.39
CA VAL A 265 -2.34 -5.81 -16.52
C VAL A 265 -3.40 -4.71 -16.47
N ILE A 266 -3.80 -4.37 -15.25
CA ILE A 266 -4.77 -3.30 -14.97
C ILE A 266 -4.08 -2.24 -14.13
N THR A 267 -3.90 -1.07 -14.72
CA THR A 267 -3.28 0.10 -14.09
C THR A 267 -4.35 1.11 -13.68
N ASN A 268 -4.02 2.08 -12.84
CA ASN A 268 -4.97 3.09 -12.35
C ASN A 268 -6.28 2.46 -11.85
N ALA A 269 -6.19 1.27 -11.23
CA ALA A 269 -7.36 0.51 -10.79
C ALA A 269 -8.18 1.23 -9.72
N LEU A 270 -7.58 2.20 -9.01
CA LEU A 270 -8.21 2.99 -7.95
C LEU A 270 -8.93 2.08 -6.93
N LYS A 271 -8.21 1.07 -6.45
CA LYS A 271 -8.70 0.18 -5.40
C LYS A 271 -9.03 0.98 -4.12
N PRO A 272 -10.05 0.65 -3.36
CA PRO A 272 -10.93 -0.53 -3.45
C PRO A 272 -12.03 -0.43 -4.52
N GLY A 273 -12.20 0.71 -5.20
CA GLY A 273 -13.29 0.95 -6.16
C GLY A 273 -13.37 -0.08 -7.29
N PHE A 274 -12.23 -0.62 -7.73
CA PHE A 274 -12.16 -1.71 -8.71
C PHE A 274 -12.99 -2.93 -8.31
N PHE A 275 -13.03 -3.27 -7.03
CA PHE A 275 -13.78 -4.41 -6.51
C PHE A 275 -15.20 -4.05 -6.08
N SER A 276 -15.40 -2.84 -5.53
CA SER A 276 -16.63 -2.47 -4.82
C SER A 276 -17.66 -1.71 -5.64
N HIS A 277 -17.25 -1.02 -6.72
CA HIS A 277 -18.17 -0.24 -7.52
C HIS A 277 -18.87 -1.09 -8.61
N SER A 278 -20.05 -0.62 -9.03
CA SER A 278 -20.76 -1.27 -10.14
C SER A 278 -19.99 -1.12 -11.46
N PRO A 279 -20.09 -2.11 -12.39
CA PRO A 279 -19.42 -2.06 -13.67
C PRO A 279 -19.74 -0.81 -14.51
N SER A 280 -20.94 -0.30 -14.42
CA SER A 280 -21.37 0.90 -15.15
C SER A 280 -20.66 2.18 -14.68
N GLN A 281 -20.19 2.23 -13.45
CA GLN A 281 -19.47 3.37 -12.87
C GLN A 281 -17.98 3.37 -13.20
N ARG A 282 -17.44 2.22 -13.60
CA ARG A 282 -16.01 2.03 -13.82
C ARG A 282 -15.72 1.19 -15.05
N PRO A 283 -15.80 1.79 -16.26
CA PRO A 283 -15.40 1.11 -17.49
C PRO A 283 -13.88 0.90 -17.51
N PHE A 284 -13.43 -0.09 -18.27
CA PHE A 284 -12.02 -0.19 -18.66
C PHE A 284 -11.71 0.81 -19.77
N TYR A 285 -10.44 1.21 -19.82
CA TYR A 285 -9.93 2.05 -20.91
C TYR A 285 -8.77 1.33 -21.60
N THR A 286 -8.72 1.43 -22.91
CA THR A 286 -7.53 1.06 -23.69
C THR A 286 -6.42 2.06 -23.42
N LEU A 287 -5.17 1.62 -23.59
CA LEU A 287 -3.97 2.44 -23.40
C LEU A 287 -3.24 2.61 -24.73
N LYS A 288 -2.83 3.84 -25.03
CA LYS A 288 -1.89 4.17 -26.09
C LYS A 288 -0.87 5.16 -25.56
N ASP A 289 0.42 4.83 -25.64
CA ASP A 289 1.51 5.64 -25.10
C ASP A 289 1.29 6.03 -23.61
N ASP A 290 0.79 5.07 -22.83
CA ASP A 290 0.42 5.21 -21.41
C ASP A 290 -0.71 6.22 -21.14
N GLU A 291 -1.50 6.55 -22.15
CA GLU A 291 -2.68 7.41 -22.02
C GLU A 291 -3.96 6.62 -22.24
N GLU A 292 -4.96 6.92 -21.42
CA GLU A 292 -6.31 6.36 -21.58
C GLU A 292 -6.93 6.84 -22.89
N GLN A 293 -7.49 5.91 -23.63
CA GLN A 293 -8.14 6.17 -24.93
C GLN A 293 -9.64 5.89 -24.81
N GLU A 294 -10.10 4.82 -25.44
CA GLU A 294 -11.51 4.47 -25.53
C GLU A 294 -11.96 3.69 -24.29
N SER A 295 -13.14 4.02 -23.79
CA SER A 295 -13.81 3.24 -22.77
C SER A 295 -14.42 1.97 -23.38
N LEU A 296 -14.29 0.87 -22.68
CA LEU A 296 -14.77 -0.44 -23.10
C LEU A 296 -16.01 -0.84 -22.29
N PRO A 297 -17.11 -1.22 -22.96
CA PRO A 297 -18.32 -1.71 -22.28
C PRO A 297 -18.12 -3.10 -21.65
N SER A 298 -17.15 -3.88 -22.15
CA SER A 298 -16.77 -5.20 -21.66
C SER A 298 -15.30 -5.46 -21.91
N LEU A 299 -14.75 -6.52 -21.29
CA LEU A 299 -13.39 -6.97 -21.53
C LEU A 299 -13.43 -8.27 -22.36
N ASP A 300 -12.86 -8.25 -23.57
CA ASP A 300 -12.99 -9.37 -24.51
C ASP A 300 -11.69 -10.15 -24.75
N LYS A 301 -10.53 -9.56 -24.41
CA LYS A 301 -9.22 -10.19 -24.63
C LYS A 301 -8.22 -9.84 -23.51
N PRO A 302 -7.18 -10.67 -23.30
CA PRO A 302 -6.04 -10.31 -22.46
C PRO A 302 -5.32 -9.06 -22.97
N GLY A 303 -4.60 -8.36 -22.08
CA GLY A 303 -3.82 -7.18 -22.44
C GLY A 303 -3.66 -6.18 -21.30
N TRP A 304 -3.28 -4.95 -21.66
CA TRP A 304 -3.07 -3.83 -20.76
C TRP A 304 -4.25 -2.87 -20.81
N TYR A 305 -4.74 -2.53 -19.62
CA TYR A 305 -5.91 -1.67 -19.47
C TYR A 305 -5.71 -0.69 -18.32
N SER A 306 -6.48 0.38 -18.32
CA SER A 306 -6.60 1.33 -17.22
C SER A 306 -7.99 1.25 -16.59
N GLN A 307 -8.07 1.48 -15.27
CA GLN A 307 -9.29 1.50 -14.48
C GLN A 307 -10.06 0.17 -14.47
N GLY A 308 -11.37 0.20 -14.67
CA GLY A 308 -12.18 -1.01 -14.78
C GLY A 308 -12.76 -1.52 -13.47
N ASN A 309 -13.26 -2.74 -13.52
CA ASN A 309 -13.94 -3.39 -12.42
C ASN A 309 -13.73 -4.91 -12.43
N SER A 310 -13.84 -5.52 -11.25
CA SER A 310 -13.62 -6.95 -11.06
C SER A 310 -14.68 -7.83 -11.75
N ALA A 311 -15.90 -7.33 -11.94
CA ALA A 311 -16.98 -8.11 -12.54
C ALA A 311 -16.73 -8.38 -14.02
N HIS A 312 -16.41 -7.35 -14.83
CA HIS A 312 -16.07 -7.55 -16.24
C HIS A 312 -14.76 -8.33 -16.42
N LEU A 313 -13.78 -8.13 -15.53
CA LEU A 313 -12.59 -8.96 -15.52
C LEU A 313 -12.95 -10.44 -15.30
N TYR A 314 -13.81 -10.74 -14.34
CA TYR A 314 -14.22 -12.11 -14.04
C TYR A 314 -14.94 -12.79 -15.21
N GLU A 315 -15.74 -12.04 -15.97
CA GLU A 315 -16.38 -12.56 -17.22
C GLU A 315 -15.32 -12.92 -18.27
N LEU A 316 -14.24 -12.13 -18.43
CA LEU A 316 -13.12 -12.49 -19.29
C LEU A 316 -12.41 -13.75 -18.78
N LEU A 317 -12.17 -13.86 -17.48
CA LEU A 317 -11.53 -15.03 -16.87
C LEU A 317 -12.31 -16.32 -17.09
N LYS A 318 -13.67 -16.27 -17.06
CA LYS A 318 -14.52 -17.42 -17.42
C LYS A 318 -14.26 -17.86 -18.85
N LYS A 319 -14.16 -16.92 -19.80
CA LYS A 319 -13.87 -17.21 -21.20
C LYS A 319 -12.48 -17.83 -21.35
N MET A 320 -11.46 -17.25 -20.72
CA MET A 320 -10.06 -17.69 -20.83
C MET A 320 -9.83 -19.09 -20.23
N THR A 321 -10.48 -19.39 -19.10
CA THR A 321 -10.34 -20.69 -18.42
C THR A 321 -11.31 -21.73 -18.93
N SER A 322 -12.31 -21.37 -19.74
CA SER A 322 -13.44 -22.22 -20.14
C SER A 322 -14.16 -22.82 -18.93
N LYS A 323 -14.18 -22.13 -17.81
CA LYS A 323 -14.83 -22.52 -16.55
C LYS A 323 -15.93 -21.55 -16.16
N PRO A 324 -17.09 -22.01 -15.70
CA PRO A 324 -18.17 -21.13 -15.24
C PRO A 324 -17.81 -20.41 -13.93
N LYS A 325 -16.89 -20.98 -13.13
CA LYS A 325 -16.43 -20.42 -11.86
C LYS A 325 -14.92 -20.65 -11.71
N PRO A 326 -14.06 -19.86 -12.41
CA PRO A 326 -12.63 -19.93 -12.21
C PRO A 326 -12.26 -19.56 -10.79
N LYS A 327 -11.34 -20.31 -10.19
CA LYS A 327 -10.79 -19.99 -8.86
C LYS A 327 -9.69 -18.97 -8.98
N VAL A 328 -9.87 -17.86 -8.32
CA VAL A 328 -8.91 -16.73 -8.30
C VAL A 328 -8.33 -16.60 -6.90
N VAL A 329 -7.01 -16.43 -6.83
CA VAL A 329 -6.31 -15.96 -5.63
C VAL A 329 -5.66 -14.63 -5.93
N TYR A 330 -5.73 -13.68 -4.99
CA TYR A 330 -5.20 -12.33 -5.14
C TYR A 330 -4.28 -11.97 -3.97
N PHE A 331 -3.07 -11.50 -4.31
CA PHE A 331 -2.03 -11.10 -3.38
C PHE A 331 -1.97 -9.56 -3.32
N GLY A 332 -1.96 -8.99 -2.11
CA GLY A 332 -1.87 -7.55 -1.90
C GLY A 332 -1.36 -7.20 -0.51
N ASP A 333 -0.93 -5.96 -0.30
CA ASP A 333 -0.38 -5.48 0.98
C ASP A 333 -1.38 -4.68 1.83
N SER A 334 -2.47 -4.20 1.24
CA SER A 334 -3.46 -3.37 1.91
C SER A 334 -4.73 -4.15 2.25
N MET A 335 -5.11 -4.17 3.54
CA MET A 335 -6.39 -4.73 3.97
C MET A 335 -7.57 -3.99 3.36
N HIS A 336 -7.48 -2.66 3.27
CA HIS A 336 -8.54 -1.79 2.78
C HIS A 336 -8.70 -1.83 1.26
N SER A 337 -7.58 -1.80 0.53
CA SER A 337 -7.60 -1.69 -0.93
C SER A 337 -7.63 -3.02 -1.65
N ASP A 338 -7.01 -4.06 -1.09
CA ASP A 338 -6.78 -5.35 -1.73
C ASP A 338 -7.58 -6.49 -1.12
N ILE A 339 -7.30 -6.80 0.16
CA ILE A 339 -7.70 -8.06 0.75
C ILE A 339 -9.19 -8.11 1.03
N PHE A 340 -9.69 -7.14 1.82
CA PHE A 340 -11.10 -7.10 2.15
C PHE A 340 -11.97 -6.96 0.89
N PRO A 341 -11.74 -5.99 -0.01
CA PRO A 341 -12.63 -5.80 -1.15
C PRO A 341 -12.58 -6.96 -2.16
N ALA A 342 -11.42 -7.56 -2.43
CA ALA A 342 -11.32 -8.72 -3.30
C ALA A 342 -12.08 -9.93 -2.75
N SER A 343 -11.98 -10.18 -1.43
CA SER A 343 -12.67 -11.27 -0.77
C SER A 343 -14.19 -11.01 -0.64
N HIS A 344 -14.56 -9.80 -0.19
CA HIS A 344 -15.94 -9.47 0.14
C HIS A 344 -16.82 -9.28 -1.11
N TYR A 345 -16.35 -8.50 -2.09
CA TYR A 345 -17.14 -8.16 -3.28
C TYR A 345 -16.96 -9.13 -4.44
N SER A 346 -15.73 -9.67 -4.60
CA SER A 346 -15.42 -10.58 -5.73
C SER A 346 -15.36 -12.04 -5.34
N HIS A 347 -15.43 -12.36 -4.05
CA HIS A 347 -15.33 -13.72 -3.52
C HIS A 347 -14.06 -14.47 -3.97
N TRP A 348 -12.95 -13.71 -4.13
CA TRP A 348 -11.66 -14.28 -4.43
C TRP A 348 -10.97 -14.74 -3.15
N GLU A 349 -10.15 -15.77 -3.25
CA GLU A 349 -9.18 -16.08 -2.21
C GLU A 349 -8.16 -14.95 -2.14
N THR A 350 -7.71 -14.61 -0.94
CA THR A 350 -6.78 -13.48 -0.76
C THR A 350 -5.59 -13.84 0.11
N VAL A 351 -4.45 -13.24 -0.19
CA VAL A 351 -3.19 -13.39 0.54
C VAL A 351 -2.65 -12.02 0.88
N LEU A 352 -2.58 -11.71 2.17
CA LEU A 352 -2.01 -10.46 2.65
C LEU A 352 -0.49 -10.57 2.72
N ILE A 353 0.21 -9.66 2.04
CA ILE A 353 1.65 -9.51 2.10
C ILE A 353 2.00 -8.50 3.20
N LEU A 354 2.70 -8.95 4.21
CA LEU A 354 3.15 -8.12 5.33
C LEU A 354 4.67 -8.03 5.33
N GLU A 355 5.19 -6.85 5.03
CA GLU A 355 6.62 -6.59 5.05
C GLU A 355 7.20 -6.75 6.46
N GLU A 356 6.41 -6.45 7.47
CA GLU A 356 6.73 -6.53 8.88
C GLU A 356 6.99 -7.96 9.39
N LEU A 357 6.54 -8.96 8.67
CA LEU A 357 6.74 -10.37 9.03
C LEU A 357 8.08 -10.96 8.57
N ARG A 358 8.94 -10.17 7.95
CA ARG A 358 10.29 -10.63 7.61
C ARG A 358 11.06 -10.90 8.88
N GLY A 359 11.22 -12.18 9.20
CA GLY A 359 12.21 -12.63 10.13
C GLY A 359 13.60 -12.43 9.53
N GLU A 360 14.56 -11.94 10.29
CA GLU A 360 15.96 -12.07 9.95
C GLU A 360 16.29 -13.56 9.78
N GLU A 361 16.83 -13.96 8.63
CA GLU A 361 17.35 -15.30 8.47
C GLU A 361 18.50 -15.47 9.45
N GLY A 362 18.28 -16.22 10.52
CA GLY A 362 19.32 -16.68 11.42
C GLY A 362 19.24 -16.33 12.90
N GLU A 363 18.34 -15.50 13.37
CA GLU A 363 18.19 -15.24 14.80
C GLU A 363 17.16 -16.18 15.45
N LYS A 364 17.63 -17.02 16.39
CA LYS A 364 16.76 -17.77 17.31
C LYS A 364 15.90 -16.79 18.13
N PRO A 365 14.64 -17.11 18.45
CA PRO A 365 13.82 -16.26 19.30
C PRO A 365 14.51 -16.10 20.65
N GLU A 366 15.00 -14.89 20.95
CA GLU A 366 15.32 -14.53 22.33
C GLU A 366 14.02 -14.46 23.13
N GLU A 367 14.04 -15.04 24.31
CA GLU A 367 12.93 -14.99 25.27
C GLU A 367 12.49 -13.53 25.51
N ALA A 368 11.20 -13.31 25.43
CA ALA A 368 10.59 -11.98 25.49
C ALA A 368 10.91 -11.28 26.84
N GLU A 369 11.76 -10.25 26.78
CA GLU A 369 11.88 -9.31 27.89
C GLU A 369 10.62 -8.44 28.04
N PRO A 370 10.27 -8.02 29.27
CA PRO A 370 9.07 -7.22 29.54
C PRO A 370 9.07 -5.90 28.76
N LEU A 371 7.92 -5.55 28.22
CA LEU A 371 7.60 -4.43 27.32
C LEU A 371 8.00 -3.02 27.80
N GLU A 372 8.39 -2.85 29.08
CA GLU A 372 8.67 -1.53 29.66
C GLU A 372 10.03 -0.93 29.29
N LYS A 373 10.95 -1.70 28.67
CA LYS A 373 12.33 -1.26 28.42
C LYS A 373 12.74 -1.09 26.96
N LYS A 374 11.94 -1.51 25.97
CA LYS A 374 12.26 -1.38 24.53
C LYS A 374 11.23 -0.53 23.80
N GLY A 375 11.23 0.77 24.04
CA GLY A 375 10.34 1.76 23.43
C GLY A 375 10.82 2.35 22.09
N LYS A 376 11.64 1.64 21.30
CA LYS A 376 12.07 2.13 19.99
C LYS A 376 11.57 1.20 18.89
N TYR A 377 10.59 1.68 18.15
CA TYR A 377 10.17 1.08 16.88
C TYR A 377 11.14 1.55 15.80
N GLU A 378 12.03 0.70 15.34
CA GLU A 378 12.88 1.00 14.19
C GLU A 378 12.11 0.80 12.88
N PHE A 379 11.15 1.70 12.62
CA PHE A 379 10.37 1.71 11.37
C PHE A 379 11.24 1.70 10.12
N LEU A 380 12.36 2.43 10.15
CA LEU A 380 13.22 2.60 8.99
C LEU A 380 14.28 1.50 8.82
N ASN A 381 14.56 0.71 9.84
CA ASN A 381 15.61 -0.31 9.78
C ASN A 381 15.08 -1.73 9.51
N GLY A 382 13.79 -1.87 9.20
CA GLY A 382 13.19 -3.19 8.99
C GLY A 382 13.12 -4.08 10.25
N LYS A 383 13.62 -3.57 11.39
CA LYS A 383 13.57 -4.22 12.69
C LYS A 383 12.29 -3.84 13.42
N ILE A 384 11.16 -4.25 12.90
CA ILE A 384 9.94 -4.22 13.69
C ILE A 384 10.00 -5.39 14.64
N GLN A 385 10.35 -5.10 15.89
CA GLN A 385 10.16 -6.08 16.96
C GLN A 385 8.70 -6.51 16.95
N ARG A 386 8.50 -7.82 16.84
CA ARG A 386 7.21 -8.49 16.94
C ARG A 386 6.46 -7.97 18.16
N THR A 387 5.54 -7.03 17.97
CA THR A 387 4.45 -6.88 18.91
C THR A 387 3.35 -7.80 18.42
N PRO A 388 3.04 -8.90 19.14
CA PRO A 388 1.98 -9.87 18.76
C PRO A 388 0.63 -9.20 18.50
N TRP A 389 0.43 -8.00 18.99
CA TRP A 389 -0.78 -7.23 19.05
C TRP A 389 -1.21 -6.58 17.74
N PHE A 390 -0.26 -6.36 16.80
CA PHE A 390 -0.60 -5.78 15.50
C PHE A 390 -1.31 -6.79 14.61
N ILE A 391 -0.93 -8.04 14.72
CA ILE A 391 -1.40 -9.12 13.87
C ILE A 391 -2.86 -9.50 14.20
N HIS A 392 -3.26 -9.45 15.47
CA HIS A 392 -4.57 -9.91 15.89
C HIS A 392 -5.72 -8.91 15.69
N GLY A 393 -5.49 -7.60 15.78
CA GLY A 393 -6.58 -6.60 15.77
C GLY A 393 -7.23 -6.31 14.42
N LEU A 394 -6.61 -6.73 13.30
CA LEU A 394 -7.15 -6.58 11.94
C LEU A 394 -7.32 -7.92 11.22
N LEU A 395 -7.00 -9.02 11.87
CA LEU A 395 -6.79 -10.31 11.26
C LEU A 395 -7.95 -11.26 11.50
N THR A 396 -9.01 -11.09 10.71
CA THR A 396 -9.98 -12.16 10.45
C THR A 396 -9.28 -13.39 9.83
N LYS A 397 -9.97 -14.51 9.75
CA LYS A 397 -9.53 -15.84 9.28
C LYS A 397 -8.51 -15.87 8.12
N SER A 398 -8.49 -14.84 7.27
CA SER A 398 -7.62 -14.73 6.09
C SER A 398 -6.14 -14.58 6.42
N VAL A 399 -5.77 -14.01 7.56
CA VAL A 399 -4.36 -13.74 7.92
C VAL A 399 -3.66 -14.92 8.57
N LEU A 400 -4.38 -15.76 9.30
CA LEU A 400 -3.80 -17.04 9.72
C LEU A 400 -3.34 -17.85 8.48
N THR A 401 -4.07 -17.70 7.39
CA THR A 401 -3.75 -18.28 6.08
C THR A 401 -2.50 -17.63 5.47
N ALA A 402 -2.32 -16.31 5.58
CA ALA A 402 -1.12 -15.62 5.07
C ALA A 402 0.16 -15.96 5.86
N LEU A 403 0.05 -16.11 7.19
CA LEU A 403 1.17 -16.55 8.03
C LEU A 403 1.64 -17.97 7.67
N LEU A 404 0.72 -18.87 7.34
CA LEU A 404 1.02 -20.21 6.84
C LEU A 404 1.61 -20.16 5.41
N GLN A 405 1.31 -19.16 4.61
CA GLN A 405 1.73 -19.05 3.22
C GLN A 405 3.10 -18.40 3.01
N PHE A 406 3.63 -17.65 3.96
CA PHE A 406 5.06 -17.33 3.95
C PHE A 406 5.92 -18.59 4.06
N GLN A 407 5.41 -19.62 4.74
CA GLN A 407 5.96 -20.96 4.65
C GLN A 407 5.75 -21.59 3.26
N VAL A 408 4.69 -21.30 2.54
CA VAL A 408 4.43 -21.78 1.17
C VAL A 408 5.42 -21.22 0.14
N LEU A 409 5.88 -19.97 0.26
CA LEU A 409 7.00 -19.49 -0.58
C LEU A 409 8.31 -20.25 -0.30
N LYS A 410 8.56 -20.67 0.94
CA LYS A 410 9.63 -21.63 1.24
C LYS A 410 9.36 -23.05 0.72
N GLN A 411 8.10 -23.48 0.66
CA GLN A 411 7.69 -24.83 0.22
C GLN A 411 7.60 -24.99 -1.29
N LEU A 412 7.32 -23.93 -2.04
CA LEU A 412 7.35 -23.98 -3.50
C LEU A 412 8.78 -24.15 -4.05
N GLN A 413 9.80 -24.03 -3.20
CA GLN A 413 11.15 -24.49 -3.51
C GLN A 413 11.28 -26.04 -3.48
N HIS A 414 10.26 -26.76 -2.95
CA HIS A 414 10.21 -28.24 -2.92
C HIS A 414 8.79 -28.71 -3.30
N PRO A 415 8.51 -28.95 -4.58
CA PRO A 415 7.16 -29.24 -5.09
C PRO A 415 6.52 -30.56 -4.62
N THR A 416 7.16 -31.30 -3.75
CA THR A 416 6.72 -32.65 -3.31
C THR A 416 6.22 -32.74 -1.87
N MET A 417 6.19 -31.64 -1.10
CA MET A 417 5.67 -31.68 0.27
C MET A 417 4.23 -31.15 0.36
N THR A 418 3.35 -31.90 0.98
CA THR A 418 1.98 -31.51 1.29
C THR A 418 1.94 -30.74 2.61
N ILE A 419 1.01 -29.77 2.71
CA ILE A 419 0.79 -28.93 3.91
C ILE A 419 0.47 -29.76 5.18
N ALA A 420 0.14 -31.04 5.04
CA ALA A 420 -0.15 -31.96 6.14
C ALA A 420 1.12 -32.52 6.84
N GLU A 421 2.28 -32.34 6.26
CA GLU A 421 3.55 -32.89 6.77
C GLU A 421 4.45 -31.83 7.46
N MET A 422 3.88 -30.66 7.73
CA MET A 422 4.44 -29.58 8.55
C MET A 422 3.59 -29.31 9.75
#